data_14a9edf915ecde1aaa03300a6a444a14
#
_entry.id   14a9edf915ecde1aaa03300a6a444a14
#
_cell.length_a   1.000
_cell.length_b   1.000
_cell.length_c   1.000
_cell.angle_alpha   90.00
_cell.angle_beta   90.00
_cell.angle_gamma   90.00
#
_symmetry.space_group_name_H-M   'P 1'
#
loop_
_entity.id
_entity.type
_entity.pdbx_description
1 polymer ?
#
loop_
_entity_poly.entity_id
_entity_poly.type
_entity_poly.pdbx_seq_one_letter_code
_entity_poly.pdbx_strand_id
1 'polypeptide(L)'
;MLAYVFFHRVADGVEVSVYEAALRRFHASLVGAPLPGFIGSSTYRIGDGYGDWYLVDSSAVLDSLNEAAVSGTRSTSHDAVAHMSTDGAGKLLTLVSGRTPTAPGFETRFSKPAGMS
;
A
#
# COMPACT_ATOMS: atom_id res chain seq x y z
N MET A 1 4.81 -6.72 14.45
CA MET A 1 4.70 -5.86 13.25
C MET A 1 3.83 -6.51 12.21
N LEU A 2 2.94 -5.75 11.62
CA LEU A 2 2.06 -6.18 10.55
C LEU A 2 2.32 -5.35 9.29
N ALA A 3 2.05 -5.94 8.13
CA ALA A 3 2.01 -5.23 6.86
C ALA A 3 0.62 -5.34 6.27
N TYR A 4 -0.01 -4.23 5.96
CA TYR A 4 -1.19 -4.19 5.11
C TYR A 4 -0.71 -3.94 3.69
N VAL A 5 -1.02 -4.86 2.79
CA VAL A 5 -0.59 -4.78 1.40
C VAL A 5 -1.81 -4.63 0.51
N PHE A 6 -1.86 -3.52 -0.21
CA PHE A 6 -2.95 -3.21 -1.13
C PHE A 6 -2.44 -3.35 -2.56
N PHE A 7 -3.08 -4.24 -3.32
CA PHE A 7 -2.74 -4.51 -4.71
C PHE A 7 -3.69 -3.74 -5.63
N HIS A 8 -3.13 -3.11 -6.65
CA HIS A 8 -3.92 -2.32 -7.59
C HIS A 8 -3.25 -2.24 -8.96
N ARG A 9 -4.01 -1.76 -9.94
CA ARG A 9 -3.55 -1.54 -11.31
C ARG A 9 -3.90 -0.12 -11.73
N VAL A 10 -3.15 0.40 -12.70
CA VAL A 10 -3.51 1.66 -13.35
C VAL A 10 -4.74 1.43 -14.24
N ALA A 11 -5.70 2.36 -14.17
CA ALA A 11 -6.90 2.29 -15.02
C ALA A 11 -6.54 2.52 -16.48
N ASP A 12 -7.35 1.98 -17.39
CA ASP A 12 -7.17 2.16 -18.83
C ASP A 12 -7.20 3.65 -19.20
N GLY A 13 -6.28 4.06 -20.07
CA GLY A 13 -6.19 5.43 -20.52
C GLY A 13 -5.40 6.37 -19.61
N VAL A 14 -4.93 5.90 -18.45
CA VAL A 14 -4.10 6.68 -17.55
C VAL A 14 -2.63 6.42 -17.84
N GLU A 15 -1.83 7.48 -17.99
CA GLU A 15 -0.39 7.34 -18.17
C GLU A 15 0.30 6.82 -16.90
N VAL A 16 1.20 5.86 -17.05
CA VAL A 16 1.92 5.23 -15.93
C VAL A 16 2.72 6.27 -15.15
N SER A 17 3.39 7.20 -15.82
CA SER A 17 4.19 8.24 -15.15
C SER A 17 3.33 9.15 -14.28
N VAL A 18 2.13 9.49 -14.73
CA VAL A 18 1.18 10.31 -13.96
C VAL A 18 0.68 9.53 -12.74
N TYR A 19 0.37 8.26 -12.92
CA TYR A 19 -0.09 7.39 -11.85
C TYR A 19 0.99 7.23 -10.77
N GLU A 20 2.22 6.96 -11.16
CA GLU A 20 3.32 6.78 -10.22
C GLU A 20 3.66 8.08 -9.48
N ALA A 21 3.56 9.23 -10.13
CA ALA A 21 3.72 10.52 -9.47
C ALA A 21 2.64 10.74 -8.40
N ALA A 22 1.40 10.37 -8.70
CA ALA A 22 0.29 10.47 -7.74
C ALA A 22 0.51 9.52 -6.55
N LEU A 23 0.98 8.30 -6.79
CA LEU A 23 1.34 7.36 -5.72
C LEU A 23 2.43 7.91 -4.80
N ARG A 24 3.48 8.51 -5.36
CA ARG A 24 4.54 9.14 -4.56
C ARG A 24 3.99 10.26 -3.68
N ARG A 25 3.12 11.10 -4.22
CA ARG A 25 2.50 12.19 -3.44
C ARG A 25 1.64 11.64 -2.31
N PHE A 26 0.87 10.58 -2.57
CA PHE A 26 0.04 9.97 -1.54
C PHE A 26 0.90 9.40 -0.40
N HIS A 27 1.92 8.59 -0.72
CA HIS A 27 2.81 8.03 0.28
C HIS A 27 3.57 9.11 1.05
N ALA A 28 4.02 10.17 0.37
CA ALA A 28 4.66 11.31 1.03
C ALA A 28 3.72 12.01 2.02
N SER A 29 2.43 12.11 1.69
CA SER A 29 1.44 12.71 2.58
C SER A 29 1.23 11.92 3.88
N LEU A 30 1.45 10.61 3.85
CA LEU A 30 1.32 9.77 5.05
C LEU A 30 2.47 9.96 6.03
N VAL A 31 3.68 10.24 5.54
CA VAL A 31 4.84 10.49 6.41
C VAL A 31 4.96 11.96 6.86
N GLY A 32 4.19 12.85 6.26
CA GLY A 32 4.23 14.29 6.57
C GLY A 32 3.66 14.67 7.93
N ALA A 33 2.84 13.81 8.55
CA ALA A 33 2.31 14.00 9.89
C ALA A 33 2.39 12.68 10.65
N PRO A 34 2.92 12.69 11.88
CA PRO A 34 3.07 11.46 12.66
C PRO A 34 1.74 10.77 12.92
N LEU A 35 1.70 9.45 12.70
CA LEU A 35 0.61 8.57 13.11
C LEU A 35 1.17 7.55 14.08
N PRO A 36 0.72 7.52 15.35
CA PRO A 36 1.23 6.54 16.31
C PRO A 36 1.06 5.12 15.81
N GLY A 37 2.14 4.32 15.85
CA GLY A 37 2.15 2.94 15.38
C GLY A 37 2.32 2.75 13.88
N PHE A 38 2.30 3.81 13.09
CA PHE A 38 2.61 3.76 11.66
C PHE A 38 4.13 3.82 11.47
N ILE A 39 4.70 2.79 10.82
CA ILE A 39 6.14 2.65 10.68
C ILE A 39 6.63 3.21 9.35
N GLY A 40 5.91 2.96 8.27
CA GLY A 40 6.28 3.44 6.95
C GLY A 40 5.45 2.81 5.84
N SER A 41 5.66 3.29 4.63
CA SER A 41 5.00 2.74 3.45
C SER A 41 5.94 2.70 2.25
N SER A 42 5.66 1.78 1.32
CA SER A 42 6.41 1.59 0.09
C SER A 42 5.49 1.09 -1.00
N THR A 43 5.80 1.42 -2.25
CA THR A 43 5.10 0.88 -3.42
C THR A 43 6.08 0.14 -4.30
N TYR A 44 5.68 -1.03 -4.78
CA TYR A 44 6.46 -1.85 -5.69
C TYR A 44 5.66 -2.15 -6.95
N ARG A 45 6.34 -2.19 -8.09
CA ARG A 45 5.76 -2.72 -9.32
C ARG A 45 5.75 -4.23 -9.26
N ILE A 46 4.61 -4.84 -9.63
CA ILE A 46 4.42 -6.29 -9.61
C ILE A 46 3.72 -6.67 -10.91
N GLY A 47 4.50 -7.19 -11.89
CA GLY A 47 3.95 -7.47 -13.21
C GLY A 47 3.43 -6.20 -13.86
N ASP A 48 2.13 -6.17 -14.17
CA ASP A 48 1.43 -5.01 -14.72
C ASP A 48 0.68 -4.16 -13.67
N GLY A 49 0.90 -4.47 -12.39
CA GLY A 49 0.25 -3.79 -11.28
C GLY A 49 1.22 -3.29 -10.23
N TYR A 50 0.67 -2.99 -9.06
CA TYR A 50 1.40 -2.42 -7.93
C TYR A 50 0.98 -3.07 -6.63
N GLY A 51 1.91 -3.10 -5.67
CA GLY A 51 1.62 -3.44 -4.28
C GLY A 51 2.07 -2.30 -3.38
N ASP A 52 1.14 -1.73 -2.63
CA ASP A 52 1.43 -0.73 -1.61
C ASP A 52 1.56 -1.42 -0.26
N TRP A 53 2.69 -1.26 0.38
CA TRP A 53 2.99 -1.83 1.68
C TRP A 53 2.88 -0.76 2.76
N TYR A 54 2.02 -1.00 3.74
CA TYR A 54 1.85 -0.13 4.90
C TYR A 54 2.26 -0.92 6.14
N LEU A 55 3.34 -0.50 6.79
CA LEU A 55 3.89 -1.17 7.95
C LEU A 55 3.34 -0.53 9.22
N VAL A 56 2.77 -1.34 10.09
CA VAL A 56 2.12 -0.89 11.33
C VAL A 56 2.48 -1.80 12.50
N ASP A 57 2.44 -1.25 13.72
CA ASP A 57 2.72 -2.03 14.93
C ASP A 57 1.62 -3.06 15.22
N SER A 58 0.36 -2.71 14.95
CA SER A 58 -0.78 -3.56 15.22
C SER A 58 -1.93 -3.28 14.27
N SER A 59 -2.91 -4.17 14.23
CA SER A 59 -4.11 -4.00 13.40
C SER A 59 -4.96 -2.77 13.80
N ALA A 60 -4.92 -2.35 15.05
CA ALA A 60 -5.63 -1.16 15.50
C ALA A 60 -5.17 0.11 14.80
N VAL A 61 -3.92 0.17 14.38
CA VAL A 61 -3.36 1.33 13.66
C VAL A 61 -3.98 1.49 12.27
N LEU A 62 -4.50 0.42 11.66
CA LEU A 62 -5.10 0.48 10.33
C LEU A 62 -6.32 1.39 10.27
N ASP A 63 -7.16 1.43 11.30
CA ASP A 63 -8.31 2.32 11.35
C ASP A 63 -7.86 3.79 11.36
N SER A 64 -6.85 4.11 12.18
CA SER A 64 -6.27 5.45 12.23
C SER A 64 -5.61 5.84 10.91
N LEU A 65 -4.93 4.89 10.27
CA LEU A 65 -4.30 5.09 8.97
C LEU A 65 -5.34 5.37 7.88
N ASN A 66 -6.43 4.60 7.85
CA ASN A 66 -7.51 4.80 6.89
C ASN A 66 -8.19 6.17 7.07
N GLU A 67 -8.48 6.57 8.30
CA GLU A 67 -9.03 7.90 8.58
C GLU A 67 -8.10 9.01 8.14
N ALA A 68 -6.81 8.88 8.43
CA ALA A 68 -5.82 9.86 8.03
C ALA A 68 -5.69 9.96 6.51
N ALA A 69 -5.73 8.83 5.80
CA ALA A 69 -5.60 8.79 4.35
C ALA A 69 -6.74 9.52 3.63
N VAL A 70 -7.95 9.52 4.19
CA VAL A 70 -9.14 10.09 3.56
C VAL A 70 -9.56 11.43 4.16
N SER A 71 -8.73 12.06 4.96
CA SER A 71 -9.04 13.32 5.63
C SER A 71 -8.02 14.43 5.36
N GLY A 72 -8.46 15.68 5.44
CA GLY A 72 -7.60 16.85 5.26
C GLY A 72 -6.92 16.90 3.89
N THR A 73 -5.65 17.31 3.88
CA THR A 73 -4.86 17.42 2.65
C THR A 73 -4.52 16.05 2.04
N ARG A 74 -4.50 14.99 2.84
CA ARG A 74 -4.26 13.62 2.37
C ARG A 74 -5.39 13.10 1.50
N SER A 75 -6.62 13.55 1.75
CA SER A 75 -7.81 13.16 0.98
C SER A 75 -7.64 13.46 -0.52
N THR A 76 -7.07 14.62 -0.87
CA THR A 76 -6.83 15.00 -2.27
C THR A 76 -5.86 14.02 -2.94
N SER A 77 -4.77 13.69 -2.29
CA SER A 77 -3.77 12.74 -2.82
C SER A 77 -4.33 11.32 -2.93
N HIS A 78 -5.10 10.89 -1.93
CA HIS A 78 -5.78 9.58 -1.95
C HIS A 78 -6.77 9.50 -3.11
N ASP A 79 -7.63 10.51 -3.28
CA ASP A 79 -8.66 10.52 -4.30
C ASP A 79 -8.05 10.52 -5.71
N ALA A 80 -6.94 11.24 -5.90
CA ALA A 80 -6.23 11.25 -7.18
C ALA A 80 -5.78 9.85 -7.58
N VAL A 81 -5.22 9.08 -6.65
CA VAL A 81 -4.81 7.69 -6.89
C VAL A 81 -6.05 6.80 -7.12
N ALA A 82 -7.07 6.94 -6.29
CA ALA A 82 -8.28 6.11 -6.37
C ALA A 82 -8.99 6.26 -7.71
N HIS A 83 -9.05 7.48 -8.27
CA HIS A 83 -9.67 7.72 -9.57
C HIS A 83 -8.87 7.14 -10.75
N MET A 84 -7.57 6.93 -10.58
CA MET A 84 -6.68 6.41 -11.60
C MET A 84 -6.40 4.92 -11.47
N SER A 85 -6.95 4.25 -10.45
CA SER A 85 -6.67 2.84 -10.17
C SER A 85 -7.88 1.94 -10.38
N THR A 86 -7.61 0.66 -10.57
CA THR A 86 -8.61 -0.40 -10.70
C THR A 86 -8.10 -1.69 -10.05
N ASP A 87 -8.98 -2.67 -9.87
CA ASP A 87 -8.67 -4.01 -9.36
C ASP A 87 -8.03 -4.00 -7.96
N GLY A 88 -8.48 -3.10 -7.09
CA GLY A 88 -7.96 -2.99 -5.72
C GLY A 88 -8.29 -4.21 -4.85
N ALA A 89 -7.27 -4.73 -4.14
CA ALA A 89 -7.44 -5.82 -3.17
C ALA A 89 -6.38 -5.72 -2.08
N GLY A 90 -6.80 -5.83 -0.83
CA GLY A 90 -5.91 -5.71 0.32
C GLY A 90 -5.74 -7.01 1.08
N LYS A 91 -4.57 -7.19 1.71
CA LYS A 91 -4.26 -8.30 2.60
C LYS A 91 -3.45 -7.82 3.80
N LEU A 92 -3.75 -8.38 4.97
CA LEU A 92 -2.99 -8.14 6.19
C LEU A 92 -2.02 -9.31 6.38
N LEU A 93 -0.73 -8.98 6.50
CA LEU A 93 0.35 -9.95 6.61
C LEU A 93 1.10 -9.78 7.92
N THR A 94 1.54 -10.90 8.49
CA THR A 94 2.44 -10.93 9.64
C THR A 94 3.84 -11.30 9.15
N LEU A 95 4.87 -10.62 9.66
CA LEU A 95 6.24 -10.98 9.34
C LEU A 95 6.58 -12.34 9.96
N VAL A 96 6.92 -13.31 9.11
CA VAL A 96 7.27 -14.68 9.54
C VAL A 96 8.77 -14.81 9.68
N SER A 97 9.55 -14.25 8.76
CA SER A 97 11.01 -14.31 8.78
C SER A 97 11.62 -13.17 7.97
N GLY A 98 12.88 -12.87 8.24
CA GLY A 98 13.62 -11.84 7.52
C GLY A 98 13.31 -10.43 8.01
N ARG A 99 13.50 -9.46 7.12
CA ARG A 99 13.27 -8.04 7.38
C ARG A 99 12.14 -7.52 6.52
N THR A 100 11.50 -6.44 6.99
CA THR A 100 10.52 -5.74 6.18
C THR A 100 11.20 -5.10 4.95
N PRO A 101 10.51 -5.04 3.79
CA PRO A 101 11.09 -4.46 2.59
C PRO A 101 11.31 -2.96 2.76
N THR A 102 12.55 -2.52 2.53
CA THR A 102 12.94 -1.11 2.60
C THR A 102 13.62 -0.63 1.31
N ALA A 103 13.80 -1.53 0.35
CA ALA A 103 14.47 -1.28 -0.93
C ALA A 103 13.79 -2.05 -2.05
N PRO A 104 14.06 -1.72 -3.33
CA PRO A 104 13.56 -2.51 -4.45
C PRO A 104 13.93 -3.98 -4.34
N GLY A 105 13.02 -4.86 -4.70
CA GLY A 105 13.22 -6.30 -4.62
C GLY A 105 12.16 -7.04 -5.42
N PHE A 106 11.93 -8.29 -5.06
CA PHE A 106 10.94 -9.13 -5.71
C PHE A 106 9.80 -9.46 -4.77
N GLU A 107 8.60 -9.57 -5.31
CA GLU A 107 7.45 -10.13 -4.62
C GLU A 107 6.94 -11.32 -5.41
N THR A 108 6.77 -12.46 -4.72
CA THR A 108 6.17 -13.66 -5.27
C THR A 108 4.95 -14.01 -4.44
N ARG A 109 3.84 -14.24 -5.11
CA ARG A 109 2.62 -14.70 -4.48
C ARG A 109 2.36 -16.15 -4.85
N PHE A 110 1.94 -16.91 -3.85
CA PHE A 110 1.52 -18.28 -4.06
C PHE A 110 0.40 -18.61 -3.07
N SER A 111 -0.45 -19.54 -3.46
CA SER A 111 -1.54 -20.00 -2.63
C SER A 111 -1.33 -21.46 -2.26
N LYS A 112 -1.75 -21.85 -1.05
CA LYS A 112 -1.79 -23.26 -0.67
C LYS A 112 -2.99 -23.92 -1.33
N PRO A 113 -2.84 -25.15 -1.83
CA PRO A 113 -4.00 -25.95 -2.22
C PRO A 113 -4.95 -26.14 -1.04
N ALA A 114 -6.22 -26.36 -1.34
CA ALA A 114 -7.22 -26.62 -0.31
C ALA A 114 -6.83 -27.86 0.52
N GLY A 115 -6.94 -27.75 1.85
CA GLY A 115 -6.61 -28.84 2.77
C GLY A 115 -5.16 -28.89 3.23
N MET A 116 -4.27 -28.05 2.73
CA MET A 116 -2.91 -27.91 3.23
C MET A 116 -2.87 -26.90 4.39
N SER A 117 -2.16 -27.25 5.42
CA SER A 117 -1.93 -26.38 6.58
C SER A 117 -0.67 -25.55 6.44
#